data_7772cda8ca49fd7c070bd9317ae77cf5
#
_entry.id   7772cda8ca49fd7c070bd9317ae77cf5
#
_cell.length_a   1.000
_cell.length_b   1.000
_cell.length_c   1.000
_cell.angle_alpha   90.00
_cell.angle_beta   90.00
_cell.angle_gamma   90.00
#
_symmetry.space_group_name_H-M   'P 1'
#
loop_
_entity.id
_entity.type
_entity.pdbx_description
1 polymer ?
#
loop_
_entity_poly.entity_id
_entity_poly.type
_entity_poly.pdbx_seq_one_letter_code
_entity_poly.pdbx_strand_id
1 'polypeptide(L)'
;MYRDQATALGFAPAPGKPLDIAVVGSGISGLSAAWLLGKRHRVTLFEADGRIGGHSNTVDVGGVAVDTGFIVFNEATYPNLTAMLRHLGVASTPTEMTFCRVFARRCA
;
A
#
# COMPACT_ATOMS: atom_id res chain seq x y z
N MET A 1 10.08 16.19 2.92
CA MET A 1 9.94 17.00 1.72
C MET A 1 8.56 16.92 1.07
N TYR A 2 7.50 16.56 1.82
CA TYR A 2 6.11 16.44 1.31
C TYR A 2 5.13 17.43 1.99
N ARG A 3 5.61 18.22 2.94
CA ARG A 3 4.77 19.19 3.70
C ARG A 3 4.39 20.44 2.90
N ASP A 4 5.17 20.81 1.91
CA ASP A 4 5.02 22.11 1.28
C ASP A 4 4.09 22.14 0.07
N GLN A 5 3.86 20.99 -0.59
CA GLN A 5 3.01 20.96 -1.78
C GLN A 5 1.50 21.03 -1.45
N ALA A 6 1.07 20.48 -0.33
CA ALA A 6 -0.33 20.59 0.09
C ALA A 6 -0.70 22.01 0.46
N THR A 7 0.22 22.76 1.06
CA THR A 7 0.05 24.18 1.40
C THR A 7 0.03 25.06 0.16
N ALA A 8 0.85 24.76 -0.84
CA ALA A 8 0.91 25.49 -2.10
C ALA A 8 -0.35 25.33 -2.97
N LEU A 9 -1.09 24.22 -2.80
CA LEU A 9 -2.33 23.94 -3.53
C LEU A 9 -3.60 24.39 -2.77
N GLY A 10 -3.47 25.11 -1.66
CA GLY A 10 -4.62 25.63 -0.89
C GLY A 10 -5.41 24.55 -0.14
N PHE A 11 -4.88 23.34 -0.04
CA PHE A 11 -5.51 22.21 0.68
C PHE A 11 -5.06 22.06 2.12
N ALA A 12 -4.40 23.07 2.68
CA ALA A 12 -4.11 23.06 4.11
C ALA A 12 -5.45 23.22 4.87
N PRO A 13 -5.95 22.19 5.58
CA PRO A 13 -7.12 22.39 6.41
C PRO A 13 -6.81 23.42 7.48
N ALA A 14 -7.74 24.36 7.68
CA ALA A 14 -7.66 25.30 8.78
C ALA A 14 -7.41 24.52 10.09
N PRO A 15 -6.50 24.96 10.95
CA PRO A 15 -6.26 24.29 12.23
C PRO A 15 -7.56 24.34 13.04
N GLY A 16 -8.16 23.18 13.33
CA GLY A 16 -9.20 23.20 14.34
C GLY A 16 -10.22 22.09 14.36
N LYS A 17 -10.94 21.78 13.34
CA LYS A 17 -12.06 20.82 13.46
C LYS A 17 -11.77 19.48 12.76
N PRO A 18 -11.99 18.33 13.45
CA PRO A 18 -11.99 17.03 12.77
C PRO A 18 -13.03 17.02 11.65
N LEU A 19 -12.62 16.52 10.49
CA LEU A 19 -13.49 16.31 9.34
C LEU A 19 -14.07 14.89 9.38
N ASP A 20 -15.23 14.72 8.77
CA ASP A 20 -15.74 13.40 8.40
C ASP A 20 -15.25 13.07 6.97
N ILE A 21 -14.46 12.03 6.84
CA ILE A 21 -13.79 11.67 5.59
C ILE A 21 -14.20 10.26 5.20
N ALA A 22 -14.69 10.13 3.97
CA ALA A 22 -14.92 8.84 3.34
C ALA A 22 -13.69 8.46 2.49
N VAL A 23 -13.13 7.28 2.73
CA VAL A 23 -12.10 6.68 1.90
C VAL A 23 -12.72 5.49 1.19
N VAL A 24 -12.61 5.45 -0.14
CA VAL A 24 -13.19 4.39 -0.96
C VAL A 24 -12.08 3.48 -1.48
N GLY A 25 -12.20 2.19 -1.18
CA GLY A 25 -11.24 1.15 -1.50
C GLY A 25 -10.22 0.90 -0.40
N SER A 26 -10.03 -0.37 -0.05
CA SER A 26 -9.10 -0.83 0.99
C SER A 26 -7.79 -1.39 0.45
N GLY A 27 -7.38 -1.01 -0.74
CA GLY A 27 -6.02 -1.24 -1.22
C GLY A 27 -5.00 -0.44 -0.41
N ILE A 28 -3.71 -0.62 -0.69
CA ILE A 28 -2.62 0.02 0.07
C ILE A 28 -2.78 1.55 0.14
N SER A 29 -3.24 2.20 -0.93
CA SER A 29 -3.46 3.65 -0.97
C SER A 29 -4.59 4.08 -0.04
N GLY A 30 -5.73 3.37 -0.07
CA GLY A 30 -6.87 3.68 0.81
C GLY A 30 -6.57 3.41 2.27
N LEU A 31 -5.96 2.27 2.58
CA LEU A 31 -5.58 1.91 3.95
C LEU A 31 -4.55 2.90 4.53
N SER A 32 -3.53 3.27 3.77
CA SER A 32 -2.51 4.22 4.24
C SER A 32 -3.09 5.62 4.43
N ALA A 33 -3.98 6.06 3.53
CA ALA A 33 -4.69 7.33 3.66
C ALA A 33 -5.62 7.32 4.88
N ALA A 34 -6.43 6.28 5.05
CA ALA A 34 -7.35 6.14 6.18
C ALA A 34 -6.57 6.12 7.51
N TRP A 35 -5.48 5.38 7.59
CA TRP A 35 -4.61 5.33 8.77
C TRP A 35 -4.02 6.70 9.11
N LEU A 36 -3.49 7.42 8.11
CA LEU A 36 -2.86 8.72 8.35
C LEU A 36 -3.89 9.79 8.73
N LEU A 37 -5.00 9.85 8.00
CA LEU A 37 -6.09 10.81 8.24
C LEU A 37 -6.81 10.54 9.54
N GLY A 38 -6.97 9.26 9.92
CA GLY A 38 -7.60 8.86 11.18
C GLY A 38 -6.91 9.37 12.45
N LYS A 39 -5.66 9.85 12.35
CA LYS A 39 -4.96 10.49 13.46
C LYS A 39 -5.54 11.86 13.85
N ARG A 40 -6.31 12.49 12.96
CA ARG A 40 -6.85 13.86 13.17
C ARG A 40 -8.32 14.01 12.79
N HIS A 41 -8.86 13.06 12.03
CA HIS A 41 -10.18 13.15 11.42
C HIS A 41 -10.99 11.88 11.72
N ARG A 42 -12.30 11.96 11.56
CA ARG A 42 -13.16 10.77 11.56
C ARG A 42 -13.16 10.16 10.15
N VAL A 43 -12.61 8.98 10.02
CA VAL A 43 -12.47 8.31 8.72
C VAL A 43 -13.40 7.11 8.67
N THR A 44 -14.19 7.02 7.60
CA THR A 44 -14.94 5.82 7.25
C THR A 44 -14.34 5.23 5.99
N LEU A 45 -13.88 3.97 6.07
CA LEU A 45 -13.37 3.22 4.94
C LEU A 45 -14.48 2.38 4.33
N PHE A 46 -14.70 2.53 3.02
CA PHE A 46 -15.66 1.75 2.25
C PHE A 46 -14.92 0.77 1.35
N GLU A 47 -15.32 -0.50 1.39
CA GLU A 47 -14.79 -1.56 0.56
C GLU A 47 -15.95 -2.33 -0.06
N ALA A 48 -15.84 -2.64 -1.35
CA ALA A 48 -16.86 -3.36 -2.09
C ALA A 48 -16.70 -4.88 -1.99
N ASP A 49 -15.46 -5.35 -1.81
CA ASP A 49 -15.16 -6.77 -1.69
C ASP A 49 -15.37 -7.30 -0.27
N GLY A 50 -15.52 -8.63 -0.15
CA GLY A 50 -15.59 -9.32 1.14
C GLY A 50 -14.27 -9.38 1.92
N ARG A 51 -13.16 -8.85 1.35
CA ARG A 51 -11.85 -8.75 1.99
C ARG A 51 -11.22 -7.37 1.80
N ILE A 52 -10.36 -7.00 2.72
CA ILE A 52 -9.53 -5.81 2.61
C ILE A 52 -8.18 -6.14 1.97
N GLY A 53 -7.46 -5.13 1.43
CA GLY A 53 -6.10 -5.26 0.93
C GLY A 53 -5.93 -5.01 -0.57
N GLY A 54 -7.01 -5.06 -1.36
CA GLY A 54 -6.96 -4.82 -2.80
C GLY A 54 -6.03 -5.82 -3.51
N HIS A 55 -4.99 -5.34 -4.21
CA HIS A 55 -4.01 -6.19 -4.88
C HIS A 55 -3.11 -6.97 -3.92
N SER A 56 -2.89 -6.49 -2.70
CA SER A 56 -2.14 -7.25 -1.69
C SER A 56 -3.00 -8.41 -1.22
N ASN A 57 -2.55 -9.63 -1.44
CA ASN A 57 -3.31 -10.82 -1.13
C ASN A 57 -2.40 -11.98 -0.75
N THR A 58 -2.57 -12.47 0.46
CA THR A 58 -1.89 -13.65 0.98
C THR A 58 -2.93 -14.73 1.22
N VAL A 59 -2.69 -15.93 0.75
CA VAL A 59 -3.56 -17.09 0.94
C VAL A 59 -2.83 -18.18 1.73
N ASP A 60 -3.55 -18.90 2.56
CA ASP A 60 -3.02 -20.09 3.21
C ASP A 60 -3.14 -21.29 2.28
N VAL A 61 -2.01 -21.98 2.05
CA VAL A 61 -1.97 -23.23 1.29
C VAL A 61 -1.33 -24.30 2.17
N GLY A 62 -2.16 -25.08 2.83
CA GLY A 62 -1.70 -26.17 3.68
C GLY A 62 -0.86 -25.73 4.89
N GLY A 63 -1.18 -24.57 5.50
CA GLY A 63 -0.47 -24.00 6.63
C GLY A 63 0.72 -23.12 6.23
N VAL A 64 0.90 -22.85 4.93
CA VAL A 64 1.94 -21.96 4.42
C VAL A 64 1.27 -20.71 3.86
N ALA A 65 1.68 -19.53 4.34
CA ALA A 65 1.24 -18.25 3.81
C ALA A 65 1.91 -17.97 2.46
N VAL A 66 1.11 -17.82 1.41
CA VAL A 66 1.58 -17.56 0.04
C VAL A 66 1.04 -16.24 -0.45
N ASP A 67 1.94 -15.32 -0.80
CA ASP A 67 1.58 -14.06 -1.42
C ASP A 67 1.23 -14.25 -2.88
N THR A 68 0.00 -13.88 -3.26
CA THR A 68 -0.51 -13.97 -4.63
C THR A 68 -0.61 -12.62 -5.32
N GLY A 69 -0.45 -11.54 -4.58
CA GLY A 69 -0.43 -10.16 -5.11
C GLY A 69 0.51 -9.28 -4.31
N PHE A 70 1.24 -8.38 -5.01
CA PHE A 70 2.29 -7.54 -4.47
C PHE A 70 3.37 -8.32 -3.72
N ILE A 71 4.07 -9.18 -4.44
CA ILE A 71 5.00 -10.18 -3.90
C ILE A 71 6.32 -9.55 -3.43
N VAL A 72 6.82 -8.55 -4.17
CA VAL A 72 8.12 -7.91 -3.89
C VAL A 72 8.08 -6.41 -4.14
N PHE A 73 8.95 -5.70 -3.44
CA PHE A 73 9.22 -4.29 -3.67
C PHE A 73 10.72 -4.02 -3.49
N ASN A 74 11.19 -2.86 -3.97
CA ASN A 74 12.54 -2.42 -3.68
C ASN A 74 12.51 -1.04 -2.99
N GLU A 75 13.39 -0.84 -2.03
CA GLU A 75 13.39 0.34 -1.18
C GLU A 75 13.63 1.65 -1.95
N ALA A 76 14.40 1.60 -3.03
CA ALA A 76 14.74 2.77 -3.83
C ALA A 76 13.53 3.33 -4.59
N THR A 77 12.68 2.44 -5.11
CA THR A 77 11.50 2.85 -5.90
C THR A 77 10.24 3.00 -5.06
N TYR A 78 10.22 2.47 -3.82
CA TYR A 78 9.09 2.53 -2.90
C TYR A 78 9.44 3.21 -1.56
N PRO A 79 10.00 4.44 -1.54
CA PRO A 79 10.48 5.07 -0.31
C PRO A 79 9.38 5.29 0.73
N ASN A 80 8.17 5.64 0.29
CA ASN A 80 7.04 5.88 1.19
C ASN A 80 6.52 4.58 1.82
N LEU A 81 6.46 3.50 1.04
CA LEU A 81 6.08 2.18 1.54
C LEU A 81 7.12 1.68 2.56
N THR A 82 8.39 1.77 2.21
CA THR A 82 9.51 1.41 3.11
C THR A 82 9.43 2.18 4.43
N ALA A 83 9.19 3.49 4.38
CA ALA A 83 9.02 4.31 5.56
C ALA A 83 7.79 3.91 6.39
N MET A 84 6.69 3.59 5.75
CA MET A 84 5.46 3.14 6.41
C MET A 84 5.65 1.78 7.09
N LEU A 85 6.21 0.79 6.40
CA LEU A 85 6.50 -0.54 6.96
C LEU A 85 7.42 -0.43 8.19
N ARG A 86 8.47 0.37 8.07
CA ARG A 86 9.40 0.64 9.19
C ARG A 86 8.69 1.31 10.37
N HIS A 87 7.81 2.28 10.11
CA HIS A 87 7.03 2.95 11.16
C HIS A 87 6.05 2.00 11.85
N LEU A 88 5.47 1.07 11.12
CA LEU A 88 4.53 0.08 11.63
C LEU A 88 5.22 -1.14 12.28
N GLY A 89 6.55 -1.22 12.21
CA GLY A 89 7.31 -2.36 12.71
C GLY A 89 7.11 -3.65 11.90
N VAL A 90 6.70 -3.52 10.62
CA VAL A 90 6.54 -4.66 9.72
C VAL A 90 7.90 -5.03 9.14
N ALA A 91 8.34 -6.26 9.40
CA ALA A 91 9.58 -6.79 8.88
C ALA A 91 9.47 -7.11 7.38
N SER A 92 10.55 -6.90 6.64
CA SER A 92 10.72 -7.35 5.26
C SER A 92 11.92 -8.25 5.17
N THR A 93 11.88 -9.23 4.27
CA THR A 93 12.97 -10.18 4.06
C THR A 93 13.59 -9.93 2.69
N PRO A 94 14.93 -9.78 2.60
CA PRO A 94 15.61 -9.72 1.30
C PRO A 94 15.32 -10.97 0.48
N THR A 95 15.03 -10.78 -0.79
CA THR A 95 14.80 -11.87 -1.73
C THR A 95 15.47 -11.57 -3.07
N GLU A 96 15.77 -12.62 -3.82
CA GLU A 96 16.24 -12.52 -5.19
C GLU A 96 15.11 -12.91 -6.13
N MET A 97 14.84 -12.05 -7.11
CA MET A 97 13.86 -12.33 -8.14
C MET A 97 14.56 -12.36 -9.49
N THR A 98 14.59 -13.55 -10.11
CA THR A 98 15.17 -13.75 -11.43
C THR A 98 14.05 -13.96 -12.45
N PHE A 99 14.15 -13.28 -13.59
CA PHE A 99 13.23 -13.47 -14.71
C PHE A 99 13.97 -14.21 -15.84
N CYS A 100 13.42 -15.35 -16.26
CA CYS A 100 13.92 -16.09 -17.41
C CYS A 100 12.84 -16.17 -18.50
N ARG A 101 13.19 -15.74 -19.72
CA ARG A 101 12.35 -15.94 -20.90
C ARG A 101 12.98 -16.96 -21.83
N VAL A 102 12.33 -18.11 -21.96
CA VAL A 102 12.74 -19.15 -22.91
C VAL A 102 12.08 -18.90 -24.27
N PHE A 103 12.89 -18.65 -25.31
CA PHE A 103 12.41 -18.61 -26.67
C PHE A 103 12.54 -20.03 -27.27
N ALA A 104 11.43 -20.68 -27.52
CA ALA A 104 11.44 -21.90 -28.34
C ALA A 104 11.84 -21.53 -29.78
N ARG A 105 13.03 -21.89 -30.21
CA ARG A 105 13.36 -21.87 -31.65
C ARG A 105 12.54 -22.98 -32.30
N ARG A 106 11.62 -22.64 -33.19
CA ARG A 106 11.09 -23.60 -34.13
C ARG A 106 12.27 -24.00 -35.03
N CYS A 107 12.70 -25.24 -34.94
CA CYS A 107 13.53 -25.84 -36.00
C CYS A 107 12.64 -25.94 -37.25
N ALA A 108 13.10 -25.32 -38.33
CA ALA A 108 12.52 -25.44 -39.64
C ALA A 108 12.91 -26.81 -40.22
#